data_bc8e3c1113aa77d4e3248d1b35e7f2b3
#
_entry.id   bc8e3c1113aa77d4e3248d1b35e7f2b3
#
_cell.length_a   1.000
_cell.length_b   1.000
_cell.length_c   1.000
_cell.angle_alpha   90.00
_cell.angle_beta   90.00
_cell.angle_gamma   90.00
#
_symmetry.space_group_name_H-M   'P 1'
#
loop_
_entity.id
_entity.type
_entity.pdbx_description
1 polymer ?
#
loop_
_entity_poly.entity_id
_entity_poly.type
_entity_poly.pdbx_seq_one_letter_code
_entity_poly.pdbx_strand_id
1 'polypeptide(L)'
;MTQSKKGMTETSPKNKAYKTAADRKTYIQELEAEQKRFAETQDSFKKVRDITKTTRQISISSYSKENVIKYLQNIDSYEDELRGLSRYLFYRCQPYFRLIMYNATMFDLNARYVVPSYDPTGDNDKESILKDYYDTLVWLDRMSLQGNFLQVLINNFIEDVFYGCCWLDETGMFILKIPPEYCRISGKYFTGDYAFYVDMSKYKKFEDVLEFLGDPLLSMYKEYGGNNQKKWQPMPDEYAICTKSRVETWETIVPIFSGLFIDLIGLLNLADVQAVADDQQIYKLITATIPTISSADEPDQWAVNIDFAVDYYNKLVDSLPPYIGSIITPLPLDTISFSDDQASDTTKVQKATKELFNTSGGAQTLNSATLTNSEGVRSANKVDSAFAISALLGQIQGWVNRMLSYQVKNHAKVKFFDVSIHTRDAFKESMQKDLQYGFPNIIAINSLNGVGELDTLAMNFLENDILNLTGKFKPLTSANTVSNKSSDGGRPEVSDSEISDAGDKSRSNK
;
A
#
# COMPACT_ATOMS: atom_id res chain seq x y z
N MET A 1 36.92 35.70 -0.41
CA MET A 1 36.58 35.77 1.03
C MET A 1 36.19 34.40 1.49
N THR A 2 37.01 33.86 2.35
CA THR A 2 36.99 32.48 2.88
C THR A 2 35.80 32.30 3.84
N GLN A 3 34.90 31.37 3.54
CA GLN A 3 34.01 30.80 4.52
C GLN A 3 34.21 29.31 4.64
N SER A 4 34.39 28.93 5.87
CA SER A 4 34.75 27.68 6.48
C SER A 4 33.82 26.55 6.11
N LYS A 5 34.34 25.52 5.41
CA LYS A 5 33.77 24.17 5.38
C LYS A 5 33.94 23.52 6.75
N LYS A 6 32.92 23.46 7.56
CA LYS A 6 32.84 22.48 8.63
C LYS A 6 32.35 21.17 8.03
N GLY A 7 33.31 20.30 7.72
CA GLY A 7 33.02 18.92 7.36
C GLY A 7 32.47 18.17 8.58
N MET A 8 31.30 17.61 8.45
CA MET A 8 30.85 16.52 9.30
C MET A 8 31.69 15.29 8.94
N THR A 9 32.69 15.01 9.74
CA THR A 9 33.36 13.72 9.78
C THR A 9 32.61 12.90 10.82
N GLU A 10 31.77 11.97 10.36
CA GLU A 10 31.31 10.85 11.18
C GLU A 10 32.52 10.03 11.61
N THR A 11 33.02 10.29 12.78
CA THR A 11 33.95 9.39 13.45
C THR A 11 33.18 8.43 14.31
N SER A 12 33.15 7.17 13.88
CA SER A 12 32.72 6.03 14.69
C SER A 12 33.30 6.17 16.11
N PRO A 13 32.46 5.94 17.18
CA PRO A 13 32.89 6.13 18.57
C PRO A 13 34.03 5.21 19.03
N LYS A 14 34.48 4.28 18.21
CA LYS A 14 35.51 3.29 18.57
C LYS A 14 36.95 3.78 18.52
N ASN A 15 37.26 5.01 18.06
CA ASN A 15 38.65 5.49 17.84
C ASN A 15 39.00 6.81 18.54
N LYS A 16 38.24 7.25 19.55
CA LYS A 16 38.70 8.41 20.36
C LYS A 16 39.70 7.95 21.43
N ALA A 17 40.97 8.21 21.24
CA ALA A 17 41.95 8.07 22.29
C ALA A 17 41.75 9.18 23.34
N TYR A 18 41.35 8.81 24.54
CA TYR A 18 41.15 9.74 25.66
C TYR A 18 42.51 10.13 26.25
N LYS A 19 42.83 11.42 26.26
CA LYS A 19 44.11 11.95 26.77
C LYS A 19 44.15 12.04 28.30
N THR A 20 43.00 12.16 28.96
CA THR A 20 42.91 12.27 30.42
C THR A 20 41.74 11.49 31.02
N ALA A 21 41.81 11.20 32.34
CA ALA A 21 40.70 10.56 33.06
C ALA A 21 39.45 11.45 33.12
N ALA A 22 39.59 12.77 33.05
CA ALA A 22 38.51 13.74 32.99
C ALA A 22 37.75 13.63 31.66
N ASP A 23 38.46 13.54 30.52
CA ASP A 23 37.85 13.39 29.18
C ASP A 23 37.03 12.10 29.10
N ARG A 24 37.51 11.01 29.72
CA ARG A 24 36.79 9.74 29.78
C ARG A 24 35.52 9.85 30.61
N LYS A 25 35.55 10.59 31.69
CA LYS A 25 34.35 10.78 32.58
C LYS A 25 33.27 11.60 31.86
N THR A 26 33.69 12.67 31.18
CA THR A 26 32.78 13.51 30.36
C THR A 26 32.14 12.70 29.25
N TYR A 27 32.91 11.88 28.54
CA TYR A 27 32.39 11.01 27.49
C TYR A 27 31.38 9.96 28.00
N ILE A 28 31.63 9.37 29.18
CA ILE A 28 30.72 8.42 29.80
C ILE A 28 29.38 9.14 30.14
N GLN A 29 29.46 10.36 30.68
CA GLN A 29 28.27 11.17 30.97
C GLN A 29 27.48 11.55 29.70
N GLU A 30 28.18 11.85 28.61
CA GLU A 30 27.54 12.10 27.30
C GLU A 30 26.85 10.85 26.77
N LEU A 31 27.48 9.66 26.86
CA LEU A 31 26.89 8.39 26.47
C LEU A 31 25.66 8.02 27.32
N GLU A 32 25.74 8.23 28.62
CA GLU A 32 24.60 8.00 29.51
C GLU A 32 23.44 8.95 29.20
N ALA A 33 23.72 10.21 28.90
CA ALA A 33 22.72 11.17 28.47
C ALA A 33 22.09 10.81 27.11
N GLU A 34 22.91 10.33 26.14
CA GLU A 34 22.40 9.83 24.86
C GLU A 34 21.53 8.58 25.03
N GLN A 35 21.98 7.62 25.87
CA GLN A 35 21.18 6.42 26.16
C GLN A 35 19.86 6.76 26.83
N LYS A 36 19.85 7.74 27.74
CA LYS A 36 18.64 8.21 28.40
C LYS A 36 17.69 8.87 27.39
N ARG A 37 18.18 9.76 26.51
CA ARG A 37 17.40 10.37 25.43
C ARG A 37 16.83 9.32 24.49
N PHE A 38 17.62 8.31 24.13
CA PHE A 38 17.15 7.21 23.26
C PHE A 38 16.05 6.39 23.96
N ALA A 39 16.17 6.10 25.25
CA ALA A 39 15.16 5.40 26.02
C ALA A 39 13.86 6.23 26.14
N GLU A 40 13.96 7.53 26.41
CA GLU A 40 12.83 8.47 26.44
C GLU A 40 12.13 8.56 25.08
N THR A 41 12.90 8.59 23.98
CA THR A 41 12.38 8.57 22.62
C THR A 41 11.65 7.28 22.31
N GLN A 42 12.20 6.11 22.70
CA GLN A 42 11.52 4.82 22.51
C GLN A 42 10.22 4.74 23.30
N ASP A 43 10.19 5.25 24.53
CA ASP A 43 8.98 5.24 25.35
C ASP A 43 7.92 6.18 24.77
N SER A 44 8.32 7.31 24.22
CA SER A 44 7.46 8.24 23.47
C SER A 44 6.88 7.59 22.24
N PHE A 45 7.67 6.85 21.45
CA PHE A 45 7.15 6.11 20.28
C PHE A 45 6.15 5.01 20.68
N LYS A 46 6.35 4.32 21.82
CA LYS A 46 5.34 3.37 22.35
C LYS A 46 4.03 4.09 22.67
N LYS A 47 4.09 5.24 23.33
CA LYS A 47 2.92 6.04 23.68
C LYS A 47 2.19 6.56 22.43
N VAL A 48 2.93 7.07 21.43
CA VAL A 48 2.36 7.46 20.12
C VAL A 48 1.66 6.27 19.45
N ARG A 49 2.27 5.09 19.47
CA ARG A 49 1.64 3.87 18.96
C ARG A 49 0.33 3.55 19.67
N ASP A 50 0.25 3.78 20.98
CA ASP A 50 -0.95 3.49 21.75
C ASP A 50 -2.08 4.49 21.48
N ILE A 51 -1.77 5.75 21.14
CA ILE A 51 -2.75 6.72 20.62
C ILE A 51 -3.33 6.28 19.29
N THR A 52 -2.51 5.73 18.39
CA THR A 52 -2.93 5.33 17.05
C THR A 52 -3.67 3.98 17.03
N LYS A 53 -3.63 3.22 18.13
CA LYS A 53 -4.37 1.96 18.23
C LYS A 53 -5.84 2.20 18.42
N THR A 54 -6.62 1.54 17.61
CA THR A 54 -8.07 1.44 17.83
C THR A 54 -8.34 0.64 19.08
N THR A 55 -8.95 1.27 20.10
CA THR A 55 -9.13 0.70 21.44
C THR A 55 -10.22 -0.36 21.55
N ARG A 56 -11.00 -0.58 20.48
CA ARG A 56 -12.12 -1.51 20.50
C ARG A 56 -11.63 -2.93 20.17
N GLN A 57 -11.40 -3.75 21.19
CA GLN A 57 -11.33 -5.21 21.02
C GLN A 57 -12.73 -5.71 20.70
N ILE A 58 -12.99 -6.01 19.43
CA ILE A 58 -14.26 -6.62 19.03
C ILE A 58 -14.11 -8.12 19.26
N SER A 59 -15.03 -8.70 20.04
CA SER A 59 -15.08 -10.14 20.25
C SER A 59 -15.36 -10.86 18.95
N ILE A 60 -14.63 -11.96 18.67
CA ILE A 60 -14.82 -12.80 17.47
C ILE A 60 -16.27 -13.28 17.36
N SER A 61 -16.95 -13.50 18.48
CA SER A 61 -18.38 -13.87 18.53
C SER A 61 -19.33 -12.81 17.96
N SER A 62 -18.87 -11.56 17.77
CA SER A 62 -19.66 -10.47 17.19
C SER A 62 -19.77 -10.55 15.67
N TYR A 63 -18.97 -11.37 15.00
CA TYR A 63 -18.86 -11.45 13.56
C TYR A 63 -19.60 -12.67 12.96
N SER A 64 -20.74 -13.06 13.56
CA SER A 64 -21.61 -14.04 12.91
C SER A 64 -22.23 -13.45 11.63
N LYS A 65 -22.60 -14.32 10.68
CA LYS A 65 -23.23 -13.91 9.43
C LYS A 65 -24.49 -13.08 9.66
N GLU A 66 -25.29 -13.46 10.65
CA GLU A 66 -26.54 -12.79 11.05
C GLU A 66 -26.26 -11.36 11.55
N ASN A 67 -25.23 -11.19 12.39
CA ASN A 67 -24.83 -9.88 12.89
C ASN A 67 -24.37 -8.98 11.74
N VAL A 68 -23.58 -9.50 10.80
CA VAL A 68 -23.10 -8.72 9.65
C VAL A 68 -24.26 -8.27 8.76
N ILE A 69 -25.26 -9.15 8.52
CA ILE A 69 -26.49 -8.77 7.81
C ILE A 69 -27.19 -7.62 8.54
N LYS A 70 -27.33 -7.72 9.86
CA LYS A 70 -27.92 -6.66 10.70
C LYS A 70 -27.14 -5.34 10.58
N TYR A 71 -25.81 -5.38 10.57
CA TYR A 71 -24.97 -4.18 10.44
C TYR A 71 -25.14 -3.52 9.07
N LEU A 72 -25.21 -4.34 8.00
CA LEU A 72 -25.41 -3.83 6.64
C LEU A 72 -26.84 -3.30 6.40
N GLN A 73 -27.84 -3.76 7.17
CA GLN A 73 -29.22 -3.24 7.11
C GLN A 73 -29.37 -1.88 7.79
N ASN A 74 -28.51 -1.55 8.74
CA ASN A 74 -28.57 -0.27 9.49
C ASN A 74 -27.17 0.32 9.66
N ILE A 75 -26.61 0.75 8.53
CA ILE A 75 -25.23 1.19 8.38
C ILE A 75 -24.88 2.34 9.34
N ASP A 76 -25.72 3.36 9.41
CA ASP A 76 -25.48 4.55 10.22
C ASP A 76 -25.30 4.26 11.73
N SER A 77 -25.93 3.18 12.21
CA SER A 77 -25.82 2.76 13.61
C SER A 77 -24.61 1.85 13.88
N TYR A 78 -24.07 1.22 12.85
CA TYR A 78 -23.04 0.17 12.97
C TYR A 78 -21.77 0.44 12.16
N GLU A 79 -21.46 1.71 11.88
CA GLU A 79 -20.24 2.09 11.13
C GLU A 79 -18.96 1.58 11.82
N ASP A 80 -18.87 1.73 13.15
CA ASP A 80 -17.70 1.31 13.93
C ASP A 80 -17.52 -0.22 13.87
N GLU A 81 -18.62 -0.98 13.93
CA GLU A 81 -18.63 -2.43 13.83
C GLU A 81 -18.18 -2.89 12.44
N LEU A 82 -18.67 -2.24 11.39
CA LEU A 82 -18.27 -2.53 10.00
C LEU A 82 -16.79 -2.23 9.75
N ARG A 83 -16.27 -1.10 10.24
CA ARG A 83 -14.83 -0.78 10.18
C ARG A 83 -14.00 -1.77 11.00
N GLY A 84 -14.49 -2.15 12.19
CA GLY A 84 -13.86 -3.17 13.03
C GLY A 84 -13.79 -4.53 12.34
N LEU A 85 -14.87 -4.94 11.67
CA LEU A 85 -14.90 -6.16 10.87
C LEU A 85 -13.92 -6.10 9.70
N SER A 86 -13.85 -4.97 8.99
CA SER A 86 -12.89 -4.77 7.91
C SER A 86 -11.45 -4.94 8.38
N ARG A 87 -11.09 -4.33 9.53
CA ARG A 87 -9.76 -4.51 10.15
C ARG A 87 -9.49 -5.96 10.53
N TYR A 88 -10.48 -6.66 11.10
CA TYR A 88 -10.37 -8.08 11.42
C TYR A 88 -10.11 -8.93 10.17
N LEU A 89 -10.90 -8.73 9.12
CA LEU A 89 -10.76 -9.45 7.85
C LEU A 89 -9.42 -9.17 7.18
N PHE A 90 -8.92 -7.95 7.24
CA PHE A 90 -7.62 -7.59 6.67
C PHE A 90 -6.45 -8.43 7.25
N TYR A 91 -6.49 -8.72 8.55
CA TYR A 91 -5.45 -9.54 9.21
C TYR A 91 -5.73 -11.04 9.17
N ARG A 92 -7.01 -11.46 9.09
CA ARG A 92 -7.38 -12.88 9.19
C ARG A 92 -7.63 -13.54 7.84
N CYS A 93 -8.11 -12.79 6.84
CA CYS A 93 -8.54 -13.30 5.56
C CYS A 93 -7.56 -12.89 4.45
N GLN A 94 -6.72 -13.82 4.00
CA GLN A 94 -5.70 -13.55 2.99
C GLN A 94 -6.26 -13.02 1.65
N PRO A 95 -7.39 -13.54 1.10
CA PRO A 95 -8.01 -12.94 -0.09
C PRO A 95 -8.39 -11.47 0.08
N TYR A 96 -8.91 -11.09 1.27
CA TYR A 96 -9.26 -9.71 1.55
C TYR A 96 -8.01 -8.81 1.67
N PHE A 97 -6.97 -9.30 2.36
CA PHE A 97 -5.67 -8.61 2.40
C PHE A 97 -5.13 -8.33 0.99
N ARG A 98 -5.12 -9.35 0.11
CA ARG A 98 -4.67 -9.19 -1.27
C ARG A 98 -5.51 -8.19 -2.06
N LEU A 99 -6.83 -8.17 -1.87
CA LEU A 99 -7.73 -7.22 -2.51
C LEU A 99 -7.44 -5.77 -2.09
N ILE A 100 -7.26 -5.53 -0.79
CA ILE A 100 -6.91 -4.21 -0.26
C ILE A 100 -5.55 -3.76 -0.81
N MET A 101 -4.54 -4.63 -0.72
CA MET A 101 -3.20 -4.31 -1.22
C MET A 101 -3.18 -4.07 -2.72
N TYR A 102 -3.91 -4.86 -3.50
CA TYR A 102 -4.06 -4.67 -4.94
C TYR A 102 -4.56 -3.27 -5.29
N ASN A 103 -5.63 -2.81 -4.64
CA ASN A 103 -6.18 -1.47 -4.88
C ASN A 103 -5.26 -0.36 -4.36
N ALA A 104 -4.68 -0.51 -3.17
CA ALA A 104 -3.82 0.51 -2.57
C ALA A 104 -2.49 0.70 -3.32
N THR A 105 -1.95 -0.36 -3.93
CA THR A 105 -0.67 -0.30 -4.65
C THR A 105 -0.81 0.09 -6.12
N MET A 106 -2.02 0.29 -6.63
CA MET A 106 -2.22 0.77 -8.01
C MET A 106 -1.74 2.19 -8.24
N PHE A 107 -1.69 3.01 -7.19
CA PHE A 107 -1.36 4.42 -7.28
C PHE A 107 0.12 4.63 -7.59
N ASP A 108 0.40 5.39 -8.63
CA ASP A 108 1.73 5.89 -8.96
C ASP A 108 1.79 7.41 -8.73
N LEU A 109 2.15 7.82 -7.51
CA LEU A 109 2.21 9.23 -7.14
C LEU A 109 3.51 9.92 -7.63
N ASN A 110 4.40 9.16 -8.27
CA ASN A 110 5.52 9.72 -9.00
C ASN A 110 5.12 10.14 -10.43
N ALA A 111 4.07 9.53 -10.97
CA ALA A 111 3.53 9.86 -12.27
C ALA A 111 2.78 11.21 -12.23
N ARG A 112 3.52 12.31 -12.18
CA ARG A 112 3.02 13.68 -12.03
C ARG A 112 3.76 14.65 -12.93
N TYR A 113 3.21 15.84 -13.05
CA TYR A 113 3.88 16.98 -13.67
C TYR A 113 3.52 18.27 -12.92
N VAL A 114 4.44 19.21 -12.93
CA VAL A 114 4.34 20.47 -12.21
C VAL A 114 4.22 21.60 -13.22
N VAL A 115 3.13 22.37 -13.10
CA VAL A 115 2.81 23.46 -14.00
C VAL A 115 3.08 24.79 -13.30
N PRO A 116 4.02 25.62 -13.78
CA PRO A 116 4.25 26.94 -13.22
C PRO A 116 2.97 27.78 -13.19
N SER A 117 2.75 28.50 -12.12
CA SER A 117 1.61 29.39 -11.95
C SER A 117 1.97 30.78 -12.48
N TYR A 118 1.47 31.14 -13.67
CA TYR A 118 1.65 32.47 -14.26
C TYR A 118 0.45 32.83 -15.13
N ASP A 119 0.29 34.12 -15.37
CA ASP A 119 -0.71 34.61 -16.33
C ASP A 119 -0.09 34.67 -17.72
N PRO A 120 -0.54 33.86 -18.69
CA PRO A 120 0.02 33.84 -20.05
C PRO A 120 -0.13 35.16 -20.80
N THR A 121 -1.03 36.04 -20.36
CA THR A 121 -1.35 37.33 -20.98
C THR A 121 -0.72 38.52 -20.26
N GLY A 122 -0.14 38.29 -19.06
CA GLY A 122 0.45 39.30 -18.22
C GLY A 122 1.93 39.53 -18.46
N ASP A 123 2.47 40.59 -17.84
CA ASP A 123 3.90 40.83 -17.80
C ASP A 123 4.51 39.91 -16.71
N ASN A 124 5.17 38.86 -17.13
CA ASN A 124 5.69 37.81 -16.25
C ASN A 124 7.20 37.95 -16.05
N ASP A 125 7.62 38.05 -14.79
CA ASP A 125 9.03 37.93 -14.43
C ASP A 125 9.48 36.47 -14.49
N LYS A 126 10.35 36.14 -15.45
CA LYS A 126 10.86 34.79 -15.67
C LYS A 126 11.67 34.25 -14.47
N GLU A 127 12.44 35.11 -13.82
CA GLU A 127 13.28 34.70 -12.66
C GLU A 127 12.39 34.34 -11.46
N SER A 128 11.35 35.12 -11.20
CA SER A 128 10.38 34.83 -10.15
C SER A 128 9.62 33.52 -10.41
N ILE A 129 9.11 33.32 -11.63
CA ILE A 129 8.43 32.08 -12.01
C ILE A 129 9.35 30.86 -11.83
N LEU A 130 10.59 30.97 -12.28
CA LEU A 130 11.57 29.88 -12.19
C LEU A 130 11.89 29.56 -10.73
N LYS A 131 12.04 30.59 -9.89
CA LYS A 131 12.26 30.43 -8.44
C LYS A 131 11.09 29.72 -7.78
N ASP A 132 9.84 30.19 -7.97
CA ASP A 132 8.64 29.59 -7.40
C ASP A 132 8.46 28.13 -7.85
N TYR A 133 8.82 27.83 -9.11
CA TYR A 133 8.83 26.48 -9.63
C TYR A 133 9.83 25.58 -8.91
N TYR A 134 11.10 26.01 -8.77
CA TYR A 134 12.12 25.23 -8.06
C TYR A 134 11.80 25.07 -6.57
N ASP A 135 11.33 26.12 -5.91
CA ASP A 135 10.90 26.05 -4.51
C ASP A 135 9.76 25.03 -4.36
N THR A 136 8.80 25.00 -5.29
CA THR A 136 7.74 23.98 -5.32
C THR A 136 8.30 22.58 -5.48
N LEU A 137 9.25 22.35 -6.39
CA LEU A 137 9.87 21.04 -6.59
C LEU A 137 10.60 20.54 -5.35
N VAL A 138 11.32 21.43 -4.66
CA VAL A 138 12.03 21.09 -3.41
C VAL A 138 11.05 20.64 -2.32
N TRP A 139 9.95 21.36 -2.14
CA TRP A 139 8.93 20.96 -1.17
C TRP A 139 8.22 19.66 -1.55
N LEU A 140 7.96 19.47 -2.83
CA LEU A 140 7.35 18.25 -3.36
C LEU A 140 8.24 17.02 -3.19
N ASP A 141 9.55 17.18 -3.33
CA ASP A 141 10.54 16.12 -3.08
C ASP A 141 10.56 15.73 -1.59
N ARG A 142 10.58 16.72 -0.67
CA ARG A 142 10.51 16.52 0.78
C ARG A 142 9.26 15.75 1.21
N MET A 143 8.14 15.88 0.50
CA MET A 143 6.91 15.15 0.79
C MET A 143 7.03 13.64 0.62
N SER A 144 7.94 13.12 -0.22
CA SER A 144 8.12 11.70 -0.50
C SER A 144 6.80 10.96 -0.67
N LEU A 145 5.93 11.48 -1.56
CA LEU A 145 4.50 11.13 -1.63
C LEU A 145 4.25 9.64 -1.76
N GLN A 146 4.99 8.94 -2.63
CA GLN A 146 4.78 7.50 -2.86
C GLN A 146 4.94 6.67 -1.59
N GLY A 147 5.96 6.98 -0.77
CA GLY A 147 6.22 6.27 0.48
C GLY A 147 5.19 6.61 1.57
N ASN A 148 4.94 7.89 1.78
CA ASN A 148 4.09 8.36 2.86
C ASN A 148 2.60 8.07 2.63
N PHE A 149 2.13 8.11 1.37
CA PHE A 149 0.73 7.87 1.06
C PHE A 149 0.32 6.40 1.00
N LEU A 150 1.25 5.46 0.94
CA LEU A 150 0.90 4.04 0.93
C LEU A 150 0.06 3.65 2.17
N GLN A 151 0.47 4.10 3.36
CA GLN A 151 -0.33 3.86 4.56
C GLN A 151 -1.70 4.57 4.52
N VAL A 152 -1.78 5.76 3.93
CA VAL A 152 -3.05 6.50 3.76
C VAL A 152 -4.00 5.70 2.88
N LEU A 153 -3.52 5.23 1.73
CA LEU A 153 -4.28 4.44 0.76
C LEU A 153 -4.75 3.11 1.34
N ILE A 154 -3.87 2.36 2.01
CA ILE A 154 -4.26 1.09 2.66
C ILE A 154 -5.39 1.33 3.66
N ASN A 155 -5.27 2.37 4.51
CA ASN A 155 -6.32 2.67 5.48
C ASN A 155 -7.63 3.14 4.85
N ASN A 156 -7.57 3.90 3.74
CA ASN A 156 -8.77 4.27 2.99
C ASN A 156 -9.54 3.03 2.48
N PHE A 157 -8.84 2.02 1.97
CA PHE A 157 -9.50 0.81 1.50
C PHE A 157 -9.98 -0.11 2.63
N ILE A 158 -9.35 -0.05 3.82
CA ILE A 158 -9.80 -0.80 5.00
C ILE A 158 -10.98 -0.10 5.68
N GLU A 159 -10.91 1.21 5.89
CA GLU A 159 -11.80 1.94 6.79
C GLU A 159 -12.69 2.97 6.07
N ASP A 160 -12.61 3.08 4.74
CA ASP A 160 -13.22 4.10 3.87
C ASP A 160 -12.60 5.49 4.00
N VAL A 161 -12.09 5.85 5.17
CA VAL A 161 -11.56 7.19 5.47
C VAL A 161 -10.18 7.09 6.12
N PHE A 162 -9.34 8.06 5.83
CA PHE A 162 -8.12 8.31 6.57
C PHE A 162 -8.18 9.70 7.21
N TYR A 163 -7.96 9.75 8.51
CA TYR A 163 -7.75 10.99 9.25
C TYR A 163 -6.32 11.04 9.75
N GLY A 164 -5.66 12.16 9.58
CA GLY A 164 -4.30 12.31 10.04
C GLY A 164 -3.91 13.75 10.33
N CYS A 165 -2.87 13.89 11.16
CA CYS A 165 -2.14 15.11 11.36
C CYS A 165 -0.82 15.00 10.61
N CYS A 166 -0.51 15.97 9.78
CA CYS A 166 0.68 16.00 8.92
C CYS A 166 1.59 17.15 9.34
N TRP A 167 2.83 16.85 9.63
CA TRP A 167 3.89 17.84 9.78
C TRP A 167 4.77 17.81 8.54
N LEU A 168 4.96 18.98 7.96
CA LEU A 168 5.82 19.18 6.79
C LEU A 168 6.80 20.32 7.10
N ASP A 169 8.08 19.99 7.16
CA ASP A 169 9.16 20.94 7.43
C ASP A 169 10.34 20.76 6.46
N GLU A 170 11.45 21.43 6.73
CA GLU A 170 12.65 21.34 5.89
C GLU A 170 13.29 19.95 5.88
N THR A 171 13.03 19.10 6.86
CA THR A 171 13.59 17.75 6.98
C THR A 171 12.76 16.69 6.26
N GLY A 172 11.46 16.94 6.05
CA GLY A 172 10.57 16.01 5.37
C GLY A 172 9.12 16.09 5.84
N MET A 173 8.37 15.02 5.61
CA MET A 173 6.95 14.91 5.94
C MET A 173 6.70 13.73 6.89
N PHE A 174 5.95 13.98 7.95
CA PHE A 174 5.47 12.97 8.86
C PHE A 174 3.94 13.02 8.97
N ILE A 175 3.29 11.86 8.82
CA ILE A 175 1.83 11.72 8.91
C ILE A 175 1.49 10.81 10.08
N LEU A 176 0.77 11.35 11.06
CA LEU A 176 0.22 10.61 12.17
C LEU A 176 -1.25 10.26 11.89
N LYS A 177 -1.56 8.95 11.83
CA LYS A 177 -2.96 8.50 11.74
C LYS A 177 -3.71 8.81 13.03
N ILE A 178 -4.90 9.38 12.90
CA ILE A 178 -5.86 9.56 14.00
C ILE A 178 -6.98 8.51 13.83
N PRO A 179 -7.35 7.77 14.89
CA PRO A 179 -8.43 6.79 14.81
C PRO A 179 -9.74 7.42 14.33
N PRO A 180 -10.45 6.81 13.36
CA PRO A 180 -11.71 7.34 12.85
C PRO A 180 -12.77 7.55 13.95
N GLU A 181 -12.74 6.75 14.99
CA GLU A 181 -13.64 6.86 16.16
C GLU A 181 -13.43 8.16 16.96
N TYR A 182 -12.34 8.88 16.71
CA TYR A 182 -12.03 10.16 17.36
C TYR A 182 -12.35 11.34 16.43
N CYS A 183 -12.74 11.09 15.19
CA CYS A 183 -12.89 12.10 14.17
C CYS A 183 -14.29 12.13 13.57
N ARG A 184 -14.64 13.25 12.96
CA ARG A 184 -15.81 13.38 12.09
C ARG A 184 -15.52 14.39 10.98
N ILE A 185 -15.98 14.15 9.78
CA ILE A 185 -15.87 15.09 8.67
C ILE A 185 -16.72 16.31 8.99
N SER A 186 -16.16 17.49 8.79
CA SER A 186 -16.85 18.77 8.98
C SER A 186 -17.28 19.40 7.66
N GLY A 187 -16.58 19.09 6.58
CA GLY A 187 -16.81 19.68 5.28
C GLY A 187 -15.78 19.24 4.25
N LYS A 188 -15.81 19.92 3.10
CA LYS A 188 -14.88 19.68 2.00
C LYS A 188 -14.20 20.98 1.63
N TYR A 189 -12.87 20.92 1.46
CA TYR A 189 -12.11 22.06 0.94
C TYR A 189 -12.41 22.30 -0.55
N PHE A 190 -12.20 23.53 -1.02
CA PHE A 190 -12.30 23.83 -2.45
C PHE A 190 -11.30 23.05 -3.30
N THR A 191 -10.22 22.56 -2.70
CA THR A 191 -9.21 21.68 -3.31
C THR A 191 -9.70 20.26 -3.53
N GLY A 192 -10.80 19.84 -2.87
CA GLY A 192 -11.45 18.56 -3.07
C GLY A 192 -11.23 17.53 -1.97
N ASP A 193 -10.27 17.75 -1.07
CA ASP A 193 -10.05 16.95 0.14
C ASP A 193 -10.99 17.39 1.28
N TYR A 194 -10.97 16.70 2.43
CA TYR A 194 -11.95 16.93 3.49
C TYR A 194 -11.34 17.61 4.70
N ALA A 195 -12.14 18.49 5.33
CA ALA A 195 -11.90 19.06 6.65
C ALA A 195 -12.58 18.18 7.72
N PHE A 196 -12.03 18.14 8.92
CA PHE A 196 -12.54 17.29 9.99
C PHE A 196 -12.32 17.87 11.39
N TYR A 197 -13.13 17.40 12.33
CA TYR A 197 -13.00 17.66 13.76
C TYR A 197 -12.39 16.44 14.46
N VAL A 198 -11.68 16.72 15.56
CA VAL A 198 -11.11 15.70 16.45
C VAL A 198 -11.74 15.83 17.84
N ASP A 199 -12.16 14.72 18.43
CA ASP A 199 -12.65 14.65 19.80
C ASP A 199 -11.49 14.62 20.78
N MET A 200 -11.11 15.78 21.31
CA MET A 200 -9.98 15.93 22.24
C MET A 200 -10.23 15.28 23.60
N SER A 201 -11.47 14.91 23.94
CA SER A 201 -11.77 14.19 25.17
C SER A 201 -11.15 12.79 25.22
N LYS A 202 -10.86 12.20 24.05
CA LYS A 202 -10.22 10.88 23.90
C LYS A 202 -8.73 10.89 24.28
N TYR A 203 -8.11 12.07 24.25
CA TYR A 203 -6.68 12.25 24.52
C TYR A 203 -6.35 12.48 25.99
N LYS A 204 -7.35 12.50 26.87
CA LYS A 204 -7.17 12.76 28.32
C LYS A 204 -6.17 11.83 29.03
N LYS A 205 -5.93 10.63 28.48
CA LYS A 205 -4.96 9.67 29.00
C LYS A 205 -3.56 9.79 28.39
N PHE A 206 -3.38 10.71 27.45
CA PHE A 206 -2.20 10.82 26.60
C PHE A 206 -1.58 12.23 26.62
N GLU A 207 -1.72 12.94 27.73
CA GLU A 207 -1.21 14.32 27.87
C GLU A 207 0.31 14.40 27.59
N ASP A 208 1.09 13.50 28.20
CA ASP A 208 2.56 13.45 28.01
C ASP A 208 2.94 13.27 26.52
N VAL A 209 2.08 12.58 25.75
CA VAL A 209 2.34 12.32 24.32
C VAL A 209 1.99 13.54 23.49
N LEU A 210 0.95 14.26 23.87
CA LEU A 210 0.61 15.51 23.23
C LEU A 210 1.70 16.56 23.44
N GLU A 211 2.32 16.60 24.65
CA GLU A 211 3.48 17.44 24.90
C GLU A 211 4.68 17.08 24.02
N PHE A 212 4.89 15.79 23.76
CA PHE A 212 5.94 15.31 22.86
C PHE A 212 5.66 15.64 21.38
N LEU A 213 4.40 15.46 20.93
CA LEU A 213 4.00 15.74 19.56
C LEU A 213 3.94 17.24 19.24
N GLY A 214 3.67 18.06 20.26
CA GLY A 214 3.55 19.51 20.11
C GLY A 214 2.31 19.95 19.36
N ASP A 215 2.40 21.12 18.73
CA ASP A 215 1.31 21.67 17.95
C ASP A 215 1.09 20.88 16.63
N PRO A 216 -0.16 20.79 16.14
CA PRO A 216 -1.37 21.47 16.63
C PRO A 216 -2.12 20.73 17.75
N LEU A 217 -1.84 19.45 17.97
CA LEU A 217 -2.62 18.60 18.87
C LEU A 217 -2.56 19.09 20.34
N LEU A 218 -1.42 19.59 20.76
CA LEU A 218 -1.25 20.14 22.12
C LEU A 218 -2.10 21.41 22.32
N SER A 219 -2.10 22.31 21.35
CA SER A 219 -2.90 23.54 21.41
C SER A 219 -4.40 23.25 21.41
N MET A 220 -4.85 22.31 20.57
CA MET A 220 -6.23 21.84 20.53
C MET A 220 -6.66 21.23 21.86
N TYR A 221 -5.80 20.44 22.49
CA TYR A 221 -6.08 19.85 23.80
C TYR A 221 -6.15 20.90 24.91
N LYS A 222 -5.26 21.87 24.90
CA LYS A 222 -5.29 23.00 25.85
C LYS A 222 -6.57 23.82 25.68
N GLU A 223 -7.04 24.06 24.47
CA GLU A 223 -8.30 24.75 24.21
C GLU A 223 -9.52 23.97 24.69
N TYR A 224 -9.49 22.64 24.56
CA TYR A 224 -10.50 21.74 25.13
C TYR A 224 -10.59 21.94 26.66
N GLY A 225 -9.46 21.97 27.39
CA GLY A 225 -9.37 22.26 28.83
C GLY A 225 -10.33 21.46 29.73
N GLY A 226 -10.78 20.28 29.26
CA GLY A 226 -11.77 19.44 29.94
C GLY A 226 -13.23 19.88 29.75
N ASN A 227 -13.51 20.92 28.98
CA ASN A 227 -14.86 21.40 28.70
C ASN A 227 -15.54 20.58 27.60
N ASN A 228 -16.55 19.78 27.95
CA ASN A 228 -17.28 18.93 26.99
C ASN A 228 -17.95 19.71 25.84
N GLN A 229 -18.25 20.97 26.01
CA GLN A 229 -18.80 21.81 24.91
C GLN A 229 -17.75 22.09 23.84
N LYS A 230 -16.46 22.06 24.21
CA LYS A 230 -15.31 22.28 23.34
C LYS A 230 -14.58 20.98 22.95
N LYS A 231 -15.17 19.81 23.19
CA LYS A 231 -14.48 18.53 22.92
C LYS A 231 -14.13 18.33 21.45
N TRP A 232 -14.99 18.79 20.55
CA TRP A 232 -14.76 18.73 19.11
C TRP A 232 -13.99 19.95 18.64
N GLN A 233 -12.71 19.75 18.32
CA GLN A 233 -11.83 20.80 17.82
C GLN A 233 -11.57 20.61 16.32
N PRO A 234 -11.63 21.67 15.49
CA PRO A 234 -11.27 21.58 14.09
C PRO A 234 -9.76 21.30 13.97
N MET A 235 -9.38 20.35 13.12
CA MET A 235 -7.98 20.17 12.76
C MET A 235 -7.55 21.38 11.92
N PRO A 236 -6.46 22.08 12.29
CA PRO A 236 -5.98 23.22 11.50
C PRO A 236 -5.60 22.78 10.07
N ASP A 237 -5.96 23.62 9.11
CA ASP A 237 -5.87 23.31 7.68
C ASP A 237 -4.45 22.94 7.21
N GLU A 238 -3.43 23.59 7.78
CA GLU A 238 -2.02 23.37 7.48
C GLU A 238 -1.48 22.01 7.96
N TYR A 239 -2.21 21.31 8.86
CA TYR A 239 -1.86 19.99 9.38
C TYR A 239 -2.86 18.91 8.99
N ALA A 240 -4.02 19.31 8.47
CA ALA A 240 -5.10 18.38 8.20
C ALA A 240 -4.81 17.51 6.97
N ILE A 241 -4.95 16.20 7.11
CA ILE A 241 -5.08 15.26 6.00
C ILE A 241 -6.30 14.39 6.23
N CYS A 242 -7.27 14.47 5.32
CA CYS A 242 -8.44 13.62 5.33
C CYS A 242 -8.82 13.25 3.90
N THR A 243 -8.85 11.95 3.62
CA THR A 243 -9.25 11.39 2.34
C THR A 243 -10.29 10.29 2.55
N LYS A 244 -11.21 10.13 1.60
CA LYS A 244 -12.33 9.19 1.70
C LYS A 244 -12.54 8.46 0.38
N SER A 245 -12.68 7.13 0.44
CA SER A 245 -12.84 6.28 -0.75
C SER A 245 -14.24 6.37 -1.33
N ARG A 246 -15.27 6.36 -0.48
CA ARG A 246 -16.66 6.55 -0.89
C ARG A 246 -17.00 8.03 -0.93
N VAL A 247 -17.11 8.57 -2.13
CA VAL A 247 -17.32 10.02 -2.36
C VAL A 247 -18.78 10.43 -2.48
N GLU A 248 -19.69 9.45 -2.57
CA GLU A 248 -21.13 9.68 -2.71
C GLU A 248 -21.78 10.27 -1.46
N THR A 249 -21.21 9.98 -0.28
CA THR A 249 -21.63 10.57 0.99
C THR A 249 -20.41 10.87 1.85
N TRP A 250 -20.44 11.95 2.61
CA TRP A 250 -19.40 12.30 3.56
C TRP A 250 -19.77 12.03 5.01
N GLU A 251 -21.05 11.86 5.28
CA GLU A 251 -21.59 11.66 6.62
C GLU A 251 -21.39 10.22 7.09
N THR A 252 -21.62 9.27 6.19
CA THR A 252 -21.52 7.83 6.48
C THR A 252 -20.17 7.27 6.08
N ILE A 253 -19.50 6.58 7.01
CA ILE A 253 -18.14 6.03 6.83
C ILE A 253 -18.20 4.51 6.89
N VAL A 254 -18.19 3.89 5.71
CA VAL A 254 -18.33 2.44 5.56
C VAL A 254 -17.28 1.88 4.62
N PRO A 255 -16.57 0.81 5.01
CA PRO A 255 -15.57 0.18 4.15
C PRO A 255 -16.08 -0.10 2.75
N ILE A 256 -15.27 0.24 1.74
CA ILE A 256 -15.69 0.18 0.32
C ILE A 256 -16.12 -1.23 -0.09
N PHE A 257 -15.51 -2.25 0.49
CA PHE A 257 -15.79 -3.67 0.23
C PHE A 257 -16.76 -4.30 1.25
N SER A 258 -17.53 -3.49 1.99
CA SER A 258 -18.48 -4.00 2.99
C SER A 258 -19.50 -4.99 2.44
N GLY A 259 -19.88 -4.86 1.17
CA GLY A 259 -20.77 -5.81 0.48
C GLY A 259 -20.21 -7.24 0.39
N LEU A 260 -18.88 -7.41 0.48
CA LEU A 260 -18.23 -8.73 0.43
C LEU A 260 -18.12 -9.40 1.80
N PHE A 261 -18.46 -8.73 2.90
CA PHE A 261 -18.18 -9.24 4.25
C PHE A 261 -18.89 -10.56 4.54
N ILE A 262 -20.10 -10.74 4.02
CA ILE A 262 -20.86 -11.97 4.19
C ILE A 262 -20.15 -13.15 3.51
N ASP A 263 -19.66 -12.94 2.30
CA ASP A 263 -18.97 -13.96 1.51
C ASP A 263 -17.59 -14.28 2.12
N LEU A 264 -16.87 -13.25 2.62
CA LEU A 264 -15.59 -13.41 3.29
C LEU A 264 -15.71 -14.20 4.61
N ILE A 265 -16.76 -13.96 5.39
CA ILE A 265 -17.03 -14.76 6.60
C ILE A 265 -17.40 -16.19 6.22
N GLY A 266 -18.22 -16.35 5.16
CA GLY A 266 -18.54 -17.67 4.61
C GLY A 266 -17.31 -18.44 4.18
N LEU A 267 -16.36 -17.77 3.52
CA LEU A 267 -15.08 -18.34 3.10
C LEU A 267 -14.21 -18.77 4.30
N LEU A 268 -14.12 -17.94 5.34
CA LEU A 268 -13.39 -18.28 6.56
C LEU A 268 -13.99 -19.49 7.26
N ASN A 269 -15.31 -19.54 7.41
CA ASN A 269 -16.01 -20.67 8.01
C ASN A 269 -15.81 -21.95 7.19
N LEU A 270 -15.85 -21.86 5.86
CA LEU A 270 -15.60 -23.00 4.97
C LEU A 270 -14.17 -23.51 5.10
N ALA A 271 -13.18 -22.62 5.20
CA ALA A 271 -11.78 -22.98 5.41
C ALA A 271 -11.56 -23.65 6.77
N ASP A 272 -12.21 -23.15 7.84
CA ASP A 272 -12.11 -23.74 9.18
C ASP A 272 -12.78 -25.13 9.22
N VAL A 273 -13.93 -25.33 8.57
CA VAL A 273 -14.61 -26.64 8.45
C VAL A 273 -13.73 -27.62 7.65
N GLN A 274 -13.10 -27.17 6.58
CA GLN A 274 -12.20 -28.00 5.79
C GLN A 274 -10.97 -28.42 6.59
N ALA A 275 -10.35 -27.50 7.36
CA ALA A 275 -9.22 -27.82 8.22
C ALA A 275 -9.60 -28.90 9.26
N VAL A 276 -10.79 -28.82 9.85
CA VAL A 276 -11.29 -29.85 10.76
C VAL A 276 -11.54 -31.18 10.04
N ALA A 277 -12.08 -31.15 8.83
CA ALA A 277 -12.29 -32.36 8.02
C ALA A 277 -10.96 -33.00 7.62
N ASP A 278 -9.96 -32.19 7.23
CA ASP A 278 -8.62 -32.68 6.90
C ASP A 278 -7.93 -33.29 8.14
N ASP A 279 -8.09 -32.68 9.32
CA ASP A 279 -7.62 -33.24 10.58
C ASP A 279 -8.32 -34.57 10.92
N GLN A 280 -9.65 -34.67 10.69
CA GLN A 280 -10.41 -35.89 10.92
C GLN A 280 -10.00 -37.02 9.97
N GLN A 281 -9.57 -36.72 8.74
CA GLN A 281 -9.06 -37.73 7.79
C GLN A 281 -7.77 -38.41 8.27
N ILE A 282 -7.01 -37.75 9.15
CA ILE A 282 -5.80 -38.30 9.75
C ILE A 282 -6.14 -39.37 10.82
N TYR A 283 -7.31 -39.22 11.46
CA TYR A 283 -7.77 -40.17 12.47
C TYR A 283 -8.27 -41.45 11.82
N LYS A 284 -7.58 -42.57 12.08
CA LYS A 284 -7.99 -43.89 11.68
C LYS A 284 -8.28 -44.73 12.91
N LEU A 285 -9.35 -45.49 12.85
CA LEU A 285 -9.67 -46.49 13.87
C LEU A 285 -9.36 -47.86 13.33
N ILE A 286 -8.37 -48.54 13.94
CA ILE A 286 -8.04 -49.91 13.61
C ILE A 286 -8.83 -50.80 14.55
N THR A 287 -9.65 -51.66 13.99
CA THR A 287 -10.41 -52.68 14.72
C THR A 287 -9.70 -54.01 14.69
N ALA A 288 -9.43 -54.57 15.86
CA ALA A 288 -8.88 -55.92 16.01
C ALA A 288 -10.02 -56.84 16.48
N THR A 289 -10.35 -57.84 15.68
CA THR A 289 -11.41 -58.81 16.01
C THR A 289 -10.79 -60.05 16.64
N ILE A 290 -11.26 -60.42 17.82
CA ILE A 290 -10.88 -61.69 18.46
C ILE A 290 -11.83 -62.76 17.93
N PRO A 291 -11.34 -63.79 17.24
CA PRO A 291 -12.19 -64.83 16.74
C PRO A 291 -12.81 -65.67 17.87
N THR A 292 -14.07 -65.98 17.74
CA THR A 292 -14.80 -66.88 18.65
C THR A 292 -15.09 -68.21 17.96
N ILE A 293 -15.07 -69.29 18.73
CA ILE A 293 -15.42 -70.61 18.26
C ILE A 293 -16.90 -70.78 18.55
N SER A 294 -17.70 -70.96 17.49
CA SER A 294 -19.13 -71.32 17.64
C SER A 294 -19.24 -72.83 17.71
N SER A 295 -19.30 -73.40 18.91
CA SER A 295 -19.71 -74.79 19.11
C SER A 295 -21.14 -74.85 19.64
N ALA A 296 -21.88 -75.95 19.31
CA ALA A 296 -23.27 -76.06 19.75
C ALA A 296 -23.47 -76.16 21.26
N ASP A 297 -22.40 -76.54 22.00
CA ASP A 297 -22.42 -76.78 23.42
C ASP A 297 -21.94 -75.58 24.27
N GLU A 298 -21.14 -74.68 23.70
CA GLU A 298 -20.63 -73.47 24.35
C GLU A 298 -20.57 -72.30 23.39
N PRO A 299 -21.63 -71.52 23.27
CA PRO A 299 -21.58 -70.32 22.46
C PRO A 299 -20.65 -69.30 23.10
N ASP A 300 -19.87 -68.56 22.28
CA ASP A 300 -18.99 -67.47 22.68
C ASP A 300 -17.64 -67.81 23.33
N GLN A 301 -17.13 -69.05 23.12
CA GLN A 301 -15.73 -69.33 23.49
C GLN A 301 -14.72 -68.61 22.59
N TRP A 302 -13.71 -68.01 23.24
CA TRP A 302 -12.63 -67.36 22.52
C TRP A 302 -11.73 -68.42 21.82
N ALA A 303 -11.45 -68.23 20.54
CA ALA A 303 -10.55 -69.05 19.79
C ALA A 303 -9.07 -68.86 20.18
N VAL A 304 -8.77 -67.82 20.92
CA VAL A 304 -7.41 -67.44 21.36
C VAL A 304 -7.48 -67.08 22.85
N ASN A 305 -6.42 -67.41 23.64
CA ASN A 305 -6.32 -66.96 24.99
C ASN A 305 -6.39 -65.44 25.09
N ILE A 306 -7.32 -64.94 25.90
CA ILE A 306 -7.64 -63.53 26.02
C ILE A 306 -6.44 -62.71 26.50
N ASP A 307 -5.64 -63.24 27.46
CA ASP A 307 -4.47 -62.54 27.98
C ASP A 307 -3.41 -62.36 26.85
N PHE A 308 -3.28 -63.33 25.97
CA PHE A 308 -2.37 -63.28 24.86
C PHE A 308 -2.84 -62.25 23.80
N ALA A 309 -4.13 -62.21 23.52
CA ALA A 309 -4.73 -61.23 22.62
C ALA A 309 -4.58 -59.81 23.14
N VAL A 310 -4.77 -59.59 24.44
CA VAL A 310 -4.61 -58.28 25.10
C VAL A 310 -3.13 -57.81 25.06
N ASP A 311 -2.18 -58.76 25.32
CA ASP A 311 -0.74 -58.42 25.21
C ASP A 311 -0.32 -57.97 23.83
N TYR A 312 -0.80 -58.65 22.80
CA TYR A 312 -0.54 -58.24 21.39
C TYR A 312 -1.21 -56.94 21.05
N TYR A 313 -2.43 -56.73 21.55
CA TYR A 313 -3.15 -55.47 21.35
C TYR A 313 -2.43 -54.30 22.02
N ASN A 314 -1.97 -54.45 23.25
CA ASN A 314 -1.18 -53.43 23.94
C ASN A 314 0.11 -53.07 23.20
N LYS A 315 0.83 -54.09 22.66
CA LYS A 315 2.00 -53.85 21.82
C LYS A 315 1.66 -53.15 20.50
N LEU A 316 0.48 -53.42 19.93
CA LEU A 316 0.00 -52.73 18.76
C LEU A 316 -0.27 -51.24 19.14
N VAL A 317 -1.00 -50.98 20.22
CA VAL A 317 -1.31 -49.63 20.69
C VAL A 317 -0.04 -48.81 20.95
N ASP A 318 0.97 -49.44 21.59
CA ASP A 318 2.25 -48.79 21.90
C ASP A 318 3.06 -48.44 20.63
N SER A 319 2.81 -49.13 19.53
CA SER A 319 3.48 -48.92 18.25
C SER A 319 2.75 -47.94 17.33
N LEU A 320 1.49 -47.58 17.62
CA LEU A 320 0.67 -46.71 16.81
C LEU A 320 0.96 -45.24 17.09
N PRO A 321 0.96 -44.38 16.06
CA PRO A 321 0.98 -42.94 16.24
C PRO A 321 -0.24 -42.42 17.04
N PRO A 322 -0.13 -41.32 17.80
CA PRO A 322 -1.17 -40.86 18.72
C PRO A 322 -2.48 -40.47 18.06
N TYR A 323 -2.51 -40.33 16.71
CA TYR A 323 -3.70 -40.04 15.93
C TYR A 323 -4.43 -41.26 15.37
N ILE A 324 -3.92 -42.48 15.67
CA ILE A 324 -4.58 -43.75 15.29
C ILE A 324 -5.17 -44.36 16.54
N GLY A 325 -6.50 -44.39 16.60
CA GLY A 325 -7.24 -45.11 17.61
C GLY A 325 -7.28 -46.60 17.31
N SER A 326 -7.30 -47.43 18.33
CA SER A 326 -7.50 -48.89 18.19
C SER A 326 -8.56 -49.38 19.14
N ILE A 327 -9.36 -50.35 18.73
CA ILE A 327 -10.35 -50.99 19.55
C ILE A 327 -10.27 -52.52 19.32
N ILE A 328 -10.40 -53.26 20.41
CA ILE A 328 -10.51 -54.71 20.37
C ILE A 328 -11.95 -55.09 20.65
N THR A 329 -12.51 -55.97 19.80
CA THR A 329 -13.93 -56.34 19.87
C THR A 329 -14.12 -57.79 19.44
N PRO A 330 -15.06 -58.54 20.05
CA PRO A 330 -15.43 -59.87 19.59
C PRO A 330 -16.33 -59.85 18.34
N LEU A 331 -16.88 -58.68 18.02
CA LEU A 331 -17.76 -58.53 16.85
C LEU A 331 -16.91 -58.10 15.63
N PRO A 332 -17.20 -58.67 14.43
CA PRO A 332 -16.57 -58.17 13.23
C PRO A 332 -17.01 -56.75 12.95
N LEU A 333 -16.18 -55.80 13.22
CA LEU A 333 -16.36 -54.41 12.85
C LEU A 333 -15.45 -54.07 11.68
N ASP A 334 -16.01 -53.48 10.66
CA ASP A 334 -15.20 -52.92 9.58
C ASP A 334 -14.36 -51.76 10.08
N THR A 335 -13.20 -51.56 9.49
CA THR A 335 -12.34 -50.42 9.75
C THR A 335 -13.17 -49.14 9.50
N ILE A 336 -13.44 -48.37 10.53
CA ILE A 336 -14.10 -47.09 10.38
C ILE A 336 -13.03 -46.09 9.94
N SER A 337 -12.96 -45.86 8.63
CA SER A 337 -12.26 -44.66 8.13
C SER A 337 -13.27 -43.53 8.15
N PHE A 338 -12.92 -42.44 8.82
CA PHE A 338 -13.70 -41.18 8.78
C PHE A 338 -13.51 -40.44 7.44
N SER A 339 -12.86 -41.08 6.47
CA SER A 339 -12.79 -40.57 5.11
C SER A 339 -14.13 -40.84 4.42
N ASP A 340 -14.99 -39.84 4.39
CA ASP A 340 -16.03 -39.80 3.36
C ASP A 340 -15.32 -39.82 1.99
N ASP A 341 -15.81 -40.62 1.04
CA ASP A 341 -15.34 -40.68 -0.36
C ASP A 341 -15.54 -39.35 -1.15
N GLN A 342 -15.96 -38.30 -0.48
CA GLN A 342 -15.93 -36.94 -1.01
C GLN A 342 -14.49 -36.45 -0.92
N ALA A 343 -13.78 -36.61 -2.02
CA ALA A 343 -12.45 -36.04 -2.26
C ALA A 343 -12.34 -34.68 -1.56
N SER A 344 -11.28 -34.51 -0.78
CA SER A 344 -10.98 -33.27 -0.04
C SER A 344 -11.34 -32.06 -0.92
N ASP A 345 -12.40 -31.35 -0.54
CA ASP A 345 -13.04 -30.36 -1.41
C ASP A 345 -12.25 -29.05 -1.42
N THR A 346 -10.94 -29.15 -1.61
CA THR A 346 -10.05 -28.00 -1.91
C THR A 346 -10.62 -27.17 -3.06
N THR A 347 -11.41 -27.82 -3.94
CA THR A 347 -12.15 -27.16 -5.00
C THR A 347 -13.25 -26.22 -4.50
N LYS A 348 -13.87 -26.47 -3.35
CA LYS A 348 -14.95 -25.58 -2.80
C LYS A 348 -14.37 -24.26 -2.33
N VAL A 349 -13.26 -24.28 -1.56
CA VAL A 349 -12.59 -23.06 -1.10
C VAL A 349 -12.02 -22.28 -2.29
N GLN A 350 -11.40 -22.96 -3.25
CA GLN A 350 -10.88 -22.32 -4.47
C GLN A 350 -12.01 -21.70 -5.30
N LYS A 351 -13.13 -22.40 -5.45
CA LYS A 351 -14.30 -21.88 -6.17
C LYS A 351 -14.91 -20.66 -5.47
N ALA A 352 -15.08 -20.71 -4.16
CA ALA A 352 -15.57 -19.56 -3.38
C ALA A 352 -14.61 -18.35 -3.46
N THR A 353 -13.29 -18.59 -3.40
CA THR A 353 -12.30 -17.52 -3.58
C THR A 353 -12.36 -16.91 -4.99
N LYS A 354 -12.56 -17.75 -6.01
CA LYS A 354 -12.71 -17.28 -7.40
C LYS A 354 -13.97 -16.44 -7.57
N GLU A 355 -15.10 -16.89 -7.02
CA GLU A 355 -16.35 -16.14 -7.05
C GLU A 355 -16.23 -14.80 -6.32
N LEU A 356 -15.55 -14.76 -5.18
CA LEU A 356 -15.24 -13.52 -4.45
C LEU A 356 -14.50 -12.51 -5.33
N PHE A 357 -13.40 -12.94 -5.99
CA PHE A 357 -12.64 -12.02 -6.85
C PHE A 357 -13.41 -11.64 -8.12
N ASN A 358 -14.29 -12.48 -8.64
CA ASN A 358 -15.14 -12.12 -9.77
C ASN A 358 -16.14 -11.01 -9.43
N THR A 359 -16.59 -10.95 -8.18
CA THR A 359 -17.56 -9.93 -7.71
C THR A 359 -16.87 -8.66 -7.22
N SER A 360 -15.63 -8.78 -6.71
CA SER A 360 -14.91 -7.65 -6.08
C SER A 360 -14.02 -6.85 -7.02
N GLY A 361 -13.80 -7.32 -8.25
CA GLY A 361 -12.74 -6.82 -9.12
C GLY A 361 -11.39 -7.52 -8.86
N GLY A 362 -10.43 -7.32 -9.73
CA GLY A 362 -9.09 -7.94 -9.62
C GLY A 362 -9.05 -9.44 -9.94
N ALA A 363 -10.14 -10.04 -10.38
CA ALA A 363 -10.26 -11.48 -10.64
C ALA A 363 -9.16 -12.01 -11.56
N GLN A 364 -8.85 -11.26 -12.59
CA GLN A 364 -7.85 -11.66 -13.60
C GLN A 364 -6.42 -11.61 -13.05
N THR A 365 -6.14 -10.72 -12.12
CA THR A 365 -4.80 -10.51 -11.56
C THR A 365 -4.58 -11.33 -10.28
N LEU A 366 -5.60 -11.38 -9.41
CA LEU A 366 -5.51 -12.03 -8.10
C LEU A 366 -5.74 -13.54 -8.16
N ASN A 367 -6.45 -14.03 -9.18
CA ASN A 367 -6.73 -15.44 -9.39
C ASN A 367 -5.98 -15.98 -10.62
N SER A 368 -4.71 -16.34 -10.45
CA SER A 368 -3.81 -16.79 -11.51
C SER A 368 -4.27 -18.06 -12.26
N ALA A 369 -5.20 -18.85 -11.71
CA ALA A 369 -5.70 -20.08 -12.34
C ALA A 369 -6.53 -19.87 -13.62
N THR A 370 -6.89 -18.61 -13.93
CA THR A 370 -7.74 -18.25 -15.07
C THR A 370 -7.08 -17.33 -16.10
N LEU A 371 -5.77 -17.08 -15.98
CA LEU A 371 -5.02 -16.23 -16.93
C LEU A 371 -4.87 -16.93 -18.28
N THR A 372 -5.86 -16.81 -19.15
CA THR A 372 -5.85 -17.40 -20.50
C THR A 372 -5.51 -16.39 -21.60
N ASN A 373 -5.59 -15.08 -21.33
CA ASN A 373 -5.37 -14.05 -22.34
C ASN A 373 -4.77 -12.78 -21.73
N SER A 374 -3.58 -12.38 -22.21
CA SER A 374 -2.88 -11.18 -21.75
C SER A 374 -3.65 -9.87 -22.03
N GLU A 375 -4.41 -9.81 -23.12
CA GLU A 375 -5.25 -8.65 -23.48
C GLU A 375 -6.42 -8.49 -22.51
N GLY A 376 -7.05 -9.59 -22.12
CA GLY A 376 -8.13 -9.60 -21.13
C GLY A 376 -7.64 -9.10 -19.76
N VAL A 377 -6.42 -9.51 -19.34
CA VAL A 377 -5.79 -9.03 -18.10
C VAL A 377 -5.53 -7.53 -18.15
N ARG A 378 -4.99 -7.01 -19.27
CA ARG A 378 -4.74 -5.56 -19.44
C ARG A 378 -6.04 -4.76 -19.37
N SER A 379 -7.11 -5.24 -20.03
CA SER A 379 -8.40 -4.57 -20.01
C SER A 379 -9.04 -4.57 -18.62
N ALA A 380 -8.99 -5.70 -17.90
CA ALA A 380 -9.48 -5.80 -16.53
C ALA A 380 -8.71 -4.86 -15.59
N ASN A 381 -7.37 -4.87 -15.63
CA ASN A 381 -6.54 -3.98 -14.83
C ASN A 381 -6.80 -2.50 -15.12
N LYS A 382 -7.13 -2.14 -16.36
CA LYS A 382 -7.50 -0.76 -16.70
C LYS A 382 -8.82 -0.34 -16.02
N VAL A 383 -9.81 -1.22 -16.02
CA VAL A 383 -11.11 -0.94 -15.36
C VAL A 383 -10.94 -0.86 -13.85
N ASP A 384 -10.25 -1.83 -13.25
CA ASP A 384 -9.98 -1.85 -11.81
C ASP A 384 -9.17 -0.61 -11.38
N SER A 385 -8.19 -0.20 -12.19
CA SER A 385 -7.39 1.01 -11.95
C SER A 385 -8.25 2.26 -11.97
N ALA A 386 -9.15 2.40 -12.94
CA ALA A 386 -10.04 3.54 -13.02
C ALA A 386 -10.95 3.62 -11.78
N PHE A 387 -11.47 2.49 -11.31
CA PHE A 387 -12.26 2.42 -10.09
C PHE A 387 -11.46 2.85 -8.84
N ALA A 388 -10.27 2.28 -8.64
CA ALA A 388 -9.46 2.56 -7.45
C ALA A 388 -8.97 4.02 -7.41
N ILE A 389 -8.53 4.56 -8.56
CA ILE A 389 -7.85 5.86 -8.66
C ILE A 389 -8.84 7.02 -8.65
N SER A 390 -10.01 6.86 -9.30
CA SER A 390 -10.95 7.96 -9.57
C SER A 390 -11.38 8.74 -8.33
N ALA A 391 -11.60 8.06 -7.20
CA ALA A 391 -12.08 8.69 -5.97
C ALA A 391 -10.98 9.41 -5.17
N LEU A 392 -9.77 8.86 -5.14
CA LEU A 392 -8.71 9.29 -4.23
C LEU A 392 -7.67 10.20 -4.89
N LEU A 393 -7.34 10.00 -6.17
CA LEU A 393 -6.25 10.74 -6.82
C LEU A 393 -6.53 12.25 -6.84
N GLY A 394 -7.77 12.66 -7.13
CA GLY A 394 -8.18 14.05 -7.10
C GLY A 394 -8.07 14.68 -5.71
N GLN A 395 -8.43 13.94 -4.66
CA GLN A 395 -8.30 14.38 -3.26
C GLN A 395 -6.83 14.54 -2.87
N ILE A 396 -5.97 13.57 -3.25
CA ILE A 396 -4.52 13.63 -3.01
C ILE A 396 -3.93 14.83 -3.73
N GLN A 397 -4.27 15.05 -5.00
CA GLN A 397 -3.82 16.21 -5.77
C GLN A 397 -4.24 17.53 -5.10
N GLY A 398 -5.49 17.62 -4.67
CA GLY A 398 -6.03 18.78 -3.96
C GLY A 398 -5.28 19.04 -2.67
N TRP A 399 -5.08 18.01 -1.87
CA TRP A 399 -4.33 18.09 -0.62
C TRP A 399 -2.87 18.53 -0.83
N VAL A 400 -2.16 17.95 -1.81
CA VAL A 400 -0.77 18.33 -2.13
C VAL A 400 -0.69 19.82 -2.50
N ASN A 401 -1.57 20.28 -3.40
CA ASN A 401 -1.57 21.70 -3.79
C ASN A 401 -1.93 22.63 -2.62
N ARG A 402 -2.83 22.21 -1.73
CA ARG A 402 -3.16 22.97 -0.51
C ARG A 402 -1.95 23.04 0.43
N MET A 403 -1.25 21.94 0.68
CA MET A 403 -0.05 21.94 1.52
C MET A 403 1.06 22.81 0.94
N LEU A 404 1.29 22.74 -0.37
CA LEU A 404 2.26 23.60 -1.05
C LEU A 404 1.93 25.09 -0.93
N SER A 405 0.65 25.45 -0.89
CA SER A 405 0.24 26.86 -0.75
C SER A 405 0.64 27.48 0.59
N TYR A 406 0.86 26.67 1.62
CA TYR A 406 1.37 27.15 2.91
C TYR A 406 2.90 27.33 2.90
N GLN A 407 3.61 26.63 2.03
CA GLN A 407 5.07 26.67 1.97
C GLN A 407 5.60 27.65 0.94
N VAL A 408 4.93 27.78 -0.21
CA VAL A 408 5.35 28.62 -1.33
C VAL A 408 4.20 29.54 -1.75
N LYS A 409 4.41 30.86 -1.71
CA LYS A 409 3.38 31.87 -1.95
C LYS A 409 2.70 31.74 -3.32
N ASN A 410 3.50 31.54 -4.37
CA ASN A 410 3.04 31.36 -5.75
C ASN A 410 3.42 29.97 -6.26
N HIS A 411 3.04 28.93 -5.49
CA HIS A 411 3.41 27.57 -5.82
C HIS A 411 2.96 27.16 -7.22
N ALA A 412 3.79 26.39 -7.89
CA ALA A 412 3.40 25.74 -9.13
C ALA A 412 2.34 24.66 -8.85
N LYS A 413 1.42 24.45 -9.79
CA LYS A 413 0.35 23.45 -9.64
C LYS A 413 0.85 22.05 -9.93
N VAL A 414 0.71 21.16 -8.97
CA VAL A 414 0.98 19.74 -9.14
C VAL A 414 -0.24 19.07 -9.73
N LYS A 415 -0.05 18.29 -10.79
CA LYS A 415 -1.08 17.46 -11.41
C LYS A 415 -0.56 16.04 -11.53
N PHE A 416 -1.37 15.07 -11.14
CA PHE A 416 -1.07 13.66 -11.35
C PHE A 416 -1.65 13.19 -12.69
N PHE A 417 -0.94 12.27 -13.34
CA PHE A 417 -1.51 11.55 -14.46
C PHE A 417 -2.54 10.54 -13.96
N ASP A 418 -3.62 10.38 -14.70
CA ASP A 418 -4.65 9.38 -14.40
C ASP A 418 -4.18 7.99 -14.88
N VAL A 419 -3.11 7.52 -14.27
CA VAL A 419 -2.47 6.24 -14.59
C VAL A 419 -2.21 5.43 -13.33
N SER A 420 -2.24 4.11 -13.49
CA SER A 420 -1.83 3.16 -12.45
C SER A 420 -0.49 2.53 -12.82
N ILE A 421 0.10 1.80 -11.89
CA ILE A 421 1.29 0.97 -12.16
C ILE A 421 1.05 0.03 -13.34
N HIS A 422 -0.18 -0.44 -13.55
CA HIS A 422 -0.53 -1.36 -14.64
C HIS A 422 -0.75 -0.68 -15.99
N THR A 423 -1.11 0.60 -16.01
CA THR A 423 -1.41 1.37 -17.25
C THR A 423 -0.28 2.31 -17.64
N ARG A 424 0.69 2.51 -16.75
CA ARG A 424 1.80 3.46 -16.92
C ARG A 424 2.61 3.22 -18.19
N ASP A 425 2.98 1.98 -18.49
CA ASP A 425 3.85 1.68 -19.62
C ASP A 425 3.17 1.98 -20.96
N ALA A 426 1.88 1.67 -21.10
CA ALA A 426 1.11 2.00 -22.30
C ALA A 426 0.97 3.53 -22.47
N PHE A 427 0.78 4.26 -21.37
CA PHE A 427 0.72 5.72 -21.40
C PHE A 427 2.07 6.34 -21.77
N LYS A 428 3.16 5.80 -21.22
CA LYS A 428 4.53 6.21 -21.57
C LYS A 428 4.86 5.98 -23.03
N GLU A 429 4.48 4.84 -23.60
CA GLU A 429 4.64 4.58 -25.05
C GLU A 429 3.90 5.63 -25.90
N SER A 430 2.71 6.04 -25.50
CA SER A 430 1.98 7.12 -26.15
C SER A 430 2.75 8.44 -26.11
N MET A 431 3.24 8.84 -24.92
CA MET A 431 4.02 10.07 -24.77
C MET A 431 5.35 10.04 -25.53
N GLN A 432 6.00 8.87 -25.66
CA GLN A 432 7.20 8.72 -26.46
C GLN A 432 6.92 8.93 -27.97
N LYS A 433 5.75 8.52 -28.46
CA LYS A 433 5.33 8.83 -29.82
C LYS A 433 5.10 10.34 -30.00
N ASP A 434 4.46 10.99 -29.03
CA ASP A 434 4.26 12.45 -29.06
C ASP A 434 5.60 13.19 -29.12
N LEU A 435 6.60 12.73 -28.36
CA LEU A 435 7.96 13.28 -28.43
C LEU A 435 8.59 13.16 -29.82
N GLN A 436 8.34 12.03 -30.55
CA GLN A 436 8.80 11.86 -31.94
C GLN A 436 8.16 12.86 -32.91
N TYR A 437 6.95 13.34 -32.59
CA TYR A 437 6.26 14.39 -33.35
C TYR A 437 6.65 15.82 -32.94
N GLY A 438 7.60 15.96 -31.99
CA GLY A 438 8.15 17.25 -31.57
C GLY A 438 7.46 17.89 -30.37
N PHE A 439 6.57 17.18 -29.67
CA PHE A 439 5.99 17.67 -28.42
C PHE A 439 6.99 17.50 -27.26
N PRO A 440 7.34 18.57 -26.51
CA PRO A 440 8.34 18.50 -25.44
C PRO A 440 7.76 17.87 -24.18
N ASN A 441 7.98 16.56 -23.97
CA ASN A 441 7.44 15.78 -22.87
C ASN A 441 8.52 15.09 -22.01
N ILE A 442 9.78 15.55 -22.06
CA ILE A 442 10.93 14.87 -21.43
C ILE A 442 10.73 14.72 -19.93
N ILE A 443 10.35 15.79 -19.22
CA ILE A 443 10.11 15.78 -17.78
C ILE A 443 8.98 14.82 -17.41
N ALA A 444 7.88 14.87 -18.17
CA ALA A 444 6.73 14.01 -17.95
C ALA A 444 7.05 12.51 -18.16
N ILE A 445 7.85 12.17 -19.20
CA ILE A 445 8.29 10.79 -19.43
C ILE A 445 9.21 10.31 -18.31
N ASN A 446 10.10 11.16 -17.78
CA ASN A 446 10.98 10.80 -16.69
C ASN A 446 10.20 10.61 -15.38
N SER A 447 9.17 11.42 -15.12
CA SER A 447 8.31 11.21 -13.97
C SER A 447 7.56 9.86 -14.03
N LEU A 448 7.12 9.45 -15.23
CA LEU A 448 6.57 8.11 -15.46
C LEU A 448 7.61 6.97 -15.29
N ASN A 449 8.91 7.27 -15.33
CA ASN A 449 9.96 6.32 -14.96
C ASN A 449 10.25 6.29 -13.45
N GLY A 450 9.56 7.10 -12.68
CA GLY A 450 9.79 7.24 -11.24
C GLY A 450 10.91 8.23 -10.89
N VAL A 451 11.41 8.99 -11.87
CA VAL A 451 12.41 10.05 -11.64
C VAL A 451 11.69 11.37 -11.48
N GLY A 452 11.83 12.01 -10.32
CA GLY A 452 11.21 13.30 -10.04
C GLY A 452 11.73 14.41 -10.97
N GLU A 453 10.96 15.49 -11.09
CA GLU A 453 11.33 16.62 -11.93
C GLU A 453 12.64 17.27 -11.46
N LEU A 454 12.83 17.41 -10.14
CA LEU A 454 14.05 17.97 -9.54
C LEU A 454 15.26 17.08 -9.86
N ASP A 455 15.11 15.77 -9.70
CA ASP A 455 16.15 14.77 -10.02
C ASP A 455 16.49 14.80 -11.51
N THR A 456 15.49 14.89 -12.37
CA THR A 456 15.67 15.02 -13.83
C THR A 456 16.52 16.24 -14.19
N LEU A 457 16.21 17.39 -13.58
CA LEU A 457 16.97 18.63 -13.82
C LEU A 457 18.39 18.55 -13.26
N ALA A 458 18.55 17.99 -12.06
CA ALA A 458 19.85 17.81 -11.42
C ALA A 458 20.74 16.83 -12.20
N MET A 459 20.18 15.71 -12.66
CA MET A 459 20.92 14.74 -13.49
C MET A 459 21.28 15.31 -14.84
N ASN A 460 20.38 16.05 -15.50
CA ASN A 460 20.69 16.73 -16.75
C ASN A 460 21.85 17.72 -16.61
N PHE A 461 21.87 18.53 -15.54
CA PHE A 461 22.97 19.43 -15.23
C PHE A 461 24.28 18.67 -14.96
N LEU A 462 24.24 17.59 -14.18
CA LEU A 462 25.41 16.74 -13.93
C LEU A 462 25.97 16.15 -15.23
N GLU A 463 25.11 15.56 -16.06
CA GLU A 463 25.52 14.83 -17.26
C GLU A 463 26.04 15.78 -18.36
N ASN A 464 25.36 16.88 -18.61
CA ASN A 464 25.68 17.78 -19.71
C ASN A 464 26.69 18.86 -19.34
N ASP A 465 26.52 19.53 -18.19
CA ASP A 465 27.34 20.70 -17.82
C ASP A 465 28.57 20.31 -17.03
N ILE A 466 28.48 19.36 -16.07
CA ILE A 466 29.62 18.96 -15.24
C ILE A 466 30.45 17.87 -15.90
N LEU A 467 29.81 16.76 -16.30
CA LEU A 467 30.53 15.60 -16.86
C LEU A 467 30.75 15.71 -18.35
N ASN A 468 29.99 16.56 -19.05
CA ASN A 468 30.03 16.74 -20.51
C ASN A 468 29.93 15.39 -21.25
N LEU A 469 28.97 14.55 -20.89
CA LEU A 469 28.81 13.22 -21.48
C LEU A 469 28.41 13.32 -22.95
N THR A 470 27.60 14.30 -23.32
CA THR A 470 27.18 14.57 -24.72
C THR A 470 28.39 14.90 -25.62
N GLY A 471 29.44 15.54 -25.10
CA GLY A 471 30.67 15.78 -25.81
C GLY A 471 31.60 14.57 -25.89
N LYS A 472 31.55 13.68 -24.87
CA LYS A 472 32.41 12.49 -24.77
C LYS A 472 31.83 11.28 -25.48
N PHE A 473 30.52 11.08 -25.37
CA PHE A 473 29.79 9.96 -25.99
C PHE A 473 28.94 10.46 -27.14
N LYS A 474 29.48 10.36 -28.36
CA LYS A 474 28.69 10.70 -29.54
C LYS A 474 27.64 9.62 -29.76
N PRO A 475 26.34 9.97 -29.82
CA PRO A 475 25.31 8.99 -30.17
C PRO A 475 25.59 8.39 -31.55
N LEU A 476 25.31 7.12 -31.72
CA LEU A 476 25.35 6.49 -33.03
C LEU A 476 24.36 7.25 -33.94
N THR A 477 24.88 7.88 -34.99
CA THR A 477 24.03 8.58 -35.95
C THR A 477 23.24 7.53 -36.70
N SER A 478 21.90 7.51 -36.51
CA SER A 478 21.02 6.72 -37.37
C SER A 478 20.92 7.37 -38.76
N ALA A 479 20.59 6.57 -39.75
CA ALA A 479 20.40 7.07 -41.11
C ALA A 479 19.35 8.21 -41.22
N ASN A 480 18.56 8.42 -40.17
CA ASN A 480 17.52 9.44 -40.09
C ASN A 480 17.93 10.65 -39.21
N THR A 481 19.16 10.73 -38.75
CA THR A 481 19.64 11.91 -38.00
C THR A 481 19.96 13.02 -39.00
N VAL A 482 19.10 14.02 -39.05
CA VAL A 482 19.33 15.24 -39.81
C VAL A 482 20.50 15.97 -39.16
N SER A 483 21.68 15.99 -39.78
CA SER A 483 22.77 16.82 -39.33
C SER A 483 22.44 18.28 -39.57
N ASN A 484 22.35 19.09 -38.54
CA ASN A 484 22.22 20.56 -38.63
C ASN A 484 23.52 21.23 -39.13
N LYS A 485 24.21 20.63 -40.08
CA LYS A 485 25.20 21.34 -40.88
C LYS A 485 24.48 21.90 -42.09
N SER A 486 24.29 23.21 -42.08
CA SER A 486 24.02 24.01 -43.25
C SER A 486 25.15 23.83 -44.25
N SER A 487 25.09 22.81 -45.05
CA SER A 487 25.82 22.67 -46.28
C SER A 487 24.91 21.91 -47.20
N ASP A 488 24.62 22.49 -48.33
CA ASP A 488 23.90 21.96 -49.45
C ASP A 488 23.76 20.44 -49.47
N GLY A 489 22.72 19.95 -48.77
CA GLY A 489 22.44 18.53 -48.61
C GLY A 489 21.60 18.03 -49.79
N GLY A 490 22.09 18.21 -50.95
CA GLY A 490 21.67 17.49 -52.15
C GLY A 490 22.64 16.32 -52.37
N ARG A 491 22.14 15.23 -52.95
CA ARG A 491 22.99 14.23 -53.57
C ARG A 491 24.04 14.96 -54.40
N PRO A 492 25.34 14.63 -54.29
CA PRO A 492 26.37 15.27 -55.10
C PRO A 492 25.91 15.33 -56.53
N GLU A 493 25.98 16.50 -57.15
CA GLU A 493 25.66 16.63 -58.57
C GLU A 493 26.60 15.71 -59.32
N VAL A 494 26.01 14.69 -59.94
CA VAL A 494 26.72 13.82 -60.86
C VAL A 494 26.99 14.63 -62.12
N SER A 495 28.25 14.64 -62.59
CA SER A 495 28.64 15.34 -63.77
C SER A 495 27.80 14.85 -64.98
N ASP A 496 27.50 15.73 -65.90
CA ASP A 496 26.66 15.41 -67.04
C ASP A 496 27.21 14.25 -67.94
N SER A 497 28.47 13.88 -67.74
CA SER A 497 29.11 12.73 -68.38
C SER A 497 28.84 11.38 -67.68
N GLU A 498 28.24 11.38 -66.52
CA GLU A 498 27.96 10.17 -65.73
C GLU A 498 26.47 9.93 -65.53
N ILE A 499 25.61 10.72 -66.16
CA ILE A 499 24.16 10.62 -66.04
C ILE A 499 23.67 9.56 -67.07
N SER A 500 22.89 8.58 -66.53
CA SER A 500 22.20 7.64 -67.46
C SER A 500 21.07 8.33 -68.19
N ASP A 501 20.72 7.85 -69.38
CA ASP A 501 19.63 8.36 -70.26
C ASP A 501 18.28 8.54 -69.54
N ALA A 502 18.03 7.76 -68.44
CA ALA A 502 16.83 7.91 -67.66
C ALA A 502 16.95 9.07 -66.62
N GLY A 503 18.15 9.42 -66.18
CA GLY A 503 18.44 10.57 -65.33
C GLY A 503 18.33 11.89 -66.08
N ASP A 504 18.75 11.91 -67.36
CA ASP A 504 18.70 13.08 -68.20
C ASP A 504 17.27 13.46 -68.58
N LYS A 505 16.39 12.47 -68.87
CA LYS A 505 14.96 12.67 -69.09
C LYS A 505 14.23 13.20 -67.84
N SER A 506 14.68 12.87 -66.59
CA SER A 506 14.06 13.40 -65.40
C SER A 506 14.48 14.84 -65.09
N ARG A 507 15.64 15.31 -65.58
CA ARG A 507 16.09 16.70 -65.46
C ARG A 507 15.43 17.62 -66.44
N SER A 508 15.11 17.12 -67.63
CA SER A 508 14.47 17.90 -68.69
C SER A 508 12.98 18.14 -68.51
N ASN A 509 12.37 17.47 -67.50
CA ASN A 509 10.94 17.61 -67.23
C ASN A 509 10.66 18.44 -65.89
N LYS A 510 11.58 19.30 -65.50
CA LYS A 510 11.36 20.29 -64.39
C LYS A 510 11.31 21.68 -64.94
#